data_ca666be741bf4dca462e7dd52fb5aba7
#
_entry.id   ca666be741bf4dca462e7dd52fb5aba7
#
_cell.length_a   1.000
_cell.length_b   1.000
_cell.length_c   1.000
_cell.angle_alpha   90.00
_cell.angle_beta   90.00
_cell.angle_gamma   90.00
#
_symmetry.space_group_name_H-M   'P 1'
#
loop_
_entity.id
_entity.type
_entity.pdbx_description
1 polymer ?
#
loop_
_entity_poly.entity_id
_entity_poly.type
_entity_poly.pdbx_seq_one_letter_code
_entity_poly.pdbx_strand_id
1 'polypeptide(L)'
;MITLICGIPNAGKTTYSKNFKSVLHLDDIKHSKSRYKSIIELASQSTGDICIEGVYSKAKQRTELLEACKDNSPKICIWINTPLEECLEREKNYRKRSLGMVKRFHERFEEPTLEEGWDEIIIIS
;
A
#
# COMPACT_ATOMS: atom_id res chain seq x y z
N MET A 1 -9.05 -13.82 -2.88
CA MET A 1 -8.62 -12.93 -1.78
C MET A 1 -7.81 -11.77 -2.32
N ILE A 2 -8.08 -10.58 -1.86
CA ILE A 2 -7.25 -9.43 -2.15
C ILE A 2 -6.57 -8.94 -0.87
N THR A 3 -5.27 -8.72 -0.92
CA THR A 3 -4.48 -8.20 0.19
C THR A 3 -3.77 -6.93 -0.24
N LEU A 4 -3.96 -5.85 0.51
CA LEU A 4 -3.23 -4.60 0.30
C LEU A 4 -2.26 -4.42 1.46
N ILE A 5 -0.98 -4.20 1.13
CA ILE A 5 0.05 -3.85 2.11
C ILE A 5 0.33 -2.37 1.95
N CYS A 6 -0.06 -1.57 2.93
CA CYS A 6 0.09 -0.11 2.87
C CYS A 6 0.88 0.44 4.06
N GLY A 7 1.29 1.69 3.96
CA GLY A 7 2.06 2.38 4.96
C GLY A 7 2.88 3.51 4.35
N ILE A 8 3.45 4.36 5.19
CA ILE A 8 4.28 5.47 4.72
C ILE A 8 5.59 4.95 4.12
N PRO A 9 6.31 5.76 3.33
CA PRO A 9 7.62 5.35 2.81
C PRO A 9 8.55 4.91 3.93
N ASN A 10 9.36 3.91 3.65
CA ASN A 10 10.34 3.32 4.57
C ASN A 10 9.74 2.57 5.78
N ALA A 11 8.45 2.28 5.77
CA ALA A 11 7.81 1.53 6.84
C ALA A 11 8.18 0.03 6.84
N GLY A 12 8.72 -0.48 5.73
CA GLY A 12 9.07 -1.90 5.62
C GLY A 12 8.07 -2.73 4.81
N LYS A 13 7.26 -2.09 3.99
CA LYS A 13 6.24 -2.75 3.17
C LYS A 13 6.84 -3.80 2.23
N THR A 14 7.91 -3.43 1.52
CA THR A 14 8.55 -4.32 0.55
C THR A 14 9.10 -5.56 1.25
N THR A 15 9.73 -5.39 2.41
CA THR A 15 10.22 -6.50 3.20
C THR A 15 9.10 -7.44 3.64
N TYR A 16 8.00 -6.85 4.15
CA TYR A 16 6.85 -7.64 4.55
C TYR A 16 6.21 -8.39 3.37
N SER A 17 6.19 -7.75 2.19
CA SER A 17 5.58 -8.33 0.99
C SER A 17 6.28 -9.62 0.53
N LYS A 18 7.50 -9.88 0.98
CA LYS A 18 8.22 -11.12 0.65
C LYS A 18 7.53 -12.37 1.21
N ASN A 19 6.59 -12.22 2.12
CA ASN A 19 5.78 -13.32 2.62
C ASN A 19 4.73 -13.79 1.61
N PHE A 20 4.57 -13.09 0.50
CA PHE A 20 3.57 -13.39 -0.54
C PHE A 20 4.27 -13.80 -1.83
N LYS A 21 3.63 -14.72 -2.58
CA LYS A 21 4.25 -15.29 -3.79
C LYS A 21 4.34 -14.32 -4.96
N SER A 22 3.31 -13.52 -5.15
CA SER A 22 3.21 -12.62 -6.30
C SER A 22 2.61 -11.31 -5.83
N VAL A 23 3.37 -10.23 -5.98
CA VAL A 23 2.99 -8.92 -5.46
C VAL A 23 3.10 -7.89 -6.58
N LEU A 24 2.05 -7.09 -6.73
CA LEU A 24 2.08 -5.90 -7.58
C LEU A 24 2.60 -4.74 -6.75
N HIS A 25 3.78 -4.24 -7.07
CA HIS A 25 4.40 -3.12 -6.36
C HIS A 25 4.08 -1.82 -7.07
N LEU A 26 3.44 -0.90 -6.35
CA LEU A 26 3.09 0.42 -6.89
C LEU A 26 4.34 1.16 -7.41
N ASP A 27 5.46 1.05 -6.69
CA ASP A 27 6.70 1.74 -7.05
C ASP A 27 7.34 1.18 -8.33
N ASP A 28 6.97 -0.01 -8.77
CA ASP A 28 7.48 -0.57 -10.02
C ASP A 28 6.82 0.03 -11.25
N ILE A 29 5.72 0.76 -11.06
CA ILE A 29 5.03 1.45 -12.15
C ILE A 29 5.73 2.78 -12.41
N LYS A 30 6.29 2.95 -13.60
CA LYS A 30 7.18 4.08 -13.91
C LYS A 30 6.48 5.42 -14.14
N HIS A 31 5.18 5.42 -14.45
CA HIS A 31 4.46 6.66 -14.79
C HIS A 31 3.62 7.13 -13.61
N SER A 32 4.14 8.13 -12.89
CA SER A 32 3.57 8.58 -11.62
C SER A 32 2.09 8.99 -11.67
N LYS A 33 1.65 9.61 -12.76
CA LYS A 33 0.26 10.09 -12.87
C LYS A 33 -0.78 8.98 -13.04
N SER A 34 -0.35 7.78 -13.42
CA SER A 34 -1.25 6.67 -13.73
C SER A 34 -0.95 5.40 -12.93
N ARG A 35 -0.08 5.48 -11.92
CA ARG A 35 0.29 4.30 -11.12
C ARG A 35 -0.91 3.56 -10.55
N TYR A 36 -1.78 4.29 -9.86
CA TYR A 36 -2.95 3.68 -9.21
C TYR A 36 -3.91 3.11 -10.24
N LYS A 37 -4.10 3.80 -11.37
CA LYS A 37 -4.94 3.29 -12.46
C LYS A 37 -4.36 2.02 -13.07
N SER A 38 -3.04 1.96 -13.26
CA SER A 38 -2.38 0.77 -13.80
C SER A 38 -2.54 -0.42 -12.87
N ILE A 39 -2.40 -0.22 -11.56
CA ILE A 39 -2.64 -1.27 -10.57
C ILE A 39 -4.10 -1.75 -10.64
N ILE A 40 -5.04 -0.82 -10.73
CA ILE A 40 -6.47 -1.14 -10.84
C ILE A 40 -6.74 -2.01 -12.07
N GLU A 41 -6.16 -1.67 -13.22
CA GLU A 41 -6.32 -2.45 -14.44
C GLU A 41 -5.75 -3.86 -14.28
N LEU A 42 -4.53 -3.96 -13.74
CA LEU A 42 -3.90 -5.26 -13.52
C LEU A 42 -4.71 -6.11 -12.53
N ALA A 43 -5.17 -5.50 -11.45
CA ALA A 43 -5.95 -6.19 -10.43
C ALA A 43 -7.30 -6.67 -10.97
N SER A 44 -7.97 -5.84 -11.77
CA SER A 44 -9.28 -6.20 -12.34
C SER A 44 -9.20 -7.35 -13.35
N GLN A 45 -8.03 -7.53 -13.97
CA GLN A 45 -7.80 -8.62 -14.93
C GLN A 45 -7.32 -9.91 -14.26
N SER A 46 -6.92 -9.83 -13.01
CA SER A 46 -6.36 -10.98 -12.29
C SER A 46 -7.47 -11.88 -11.75
N THR A 47 -7.22 -13.19 -11.82
CA THR A 47 -8.09 -14.18 -11.19
C THR A 47 -7.36 -14.80 -10.01
N GLY A 48 -8.10 -15.14 -8.94
CA GLY A 48 -7.53 -15.74 -7.75
C GLY A 48 -7.00 -14.70 -6.78
N ASP A 49 -5.96 -15.06 -6.04
CA ASP A 49 -5.41 -14.22 -5.00
C ASP A 49 -4.53 -13.11 -5.57
N ILE A 50 -4.76 -11.89 -5.08
CA ILE A 50 -4.05 -10.69 -5.51
C ILE A 50 -3.41 -10.05 -4.28
N CYS A 51 -2.12 -9.72 -4.37
CA CYS A 51 -1.44 -8.95 -3.34
C CYS A 51 -0.86 -7.68 -3.97
N ILE A 52 -1.14 -6.54 -3.35
CA ILE A 52 -0.68 -5.24 -3.82
C ILE A 52 0.06 -4.55 -2.68
N GLU A 53 1.20 -3.92 -2.99
CA GLU A 53 1.98 -3.19 -2.01
C GLU A 53 2.22 -1.76 -2.50
N GLY A 54 2.02 -0.80 -1.63
CA GLY A 54 2.26 0.60 -1.95
C GLY A 54 1.86 1.51 -0.80
N VAL A 55 2.14 2.79 -0.93
CA VAL A 55 1.84 3.77 0.12
C VAL A 55 0.33 3.82 0.39
N TYR A 56 -0.49 3.92 -0.63
CA TYR A 56 -1.96 3.97 -0.50
C TYR A 56 -2.41 4.82 0.69
N SER A 57 -1.89 6.05 0.73
CA SER A 57 -2.10 6.97 1.85
C SER A 57 -3.51 7.53 1.97
N LYS A 58 -4.31 7.43 0.91
CA LYS A 58 -5.65 8.01 0.86
C LYS A 58 -6.73 6.95 0.83
N ALA A 59 -7.78 7.14 1.63
CA ALA A 59 -8.94 6.26 1.62
C ALA A 59 -9.52 6.12 0.22
N LYS A 60 -9.55 7.20 -0.56
CA LYS A 60 -10.05 7.18 -1.94
C LYS A 60 -9.28 6.19 -2.81
N GLN A 61 -7.96 6.15 -2.69
CA GLN A 61 -7.12 5.22 -3.45
C GLN A 61 -7.46 3.77 -3.09
N ARG A 62 -7.64 3.51 -1.81
CA ARG A 62 -7.97 2.17 -1.31
C ARG A 62 -9.37 1.74 -1.73
N THR A 63 -10.35 2.64 -1.65
CA THR A 63 -11.74 2.30 -2.04
C THR A 63 -11.87 2.08 -3.53
N GLU A 64 -11.14 2.83 -4.36
CA GLU A 64 -11.12 2.60 -5.80
C GLU A 64 -10.54 1.22 -6.14
N LEU A 65 -9.50 0.79 -5.41
CA LEU A 65 -8.93 -0.54 -5.56
C LEU A 65 -9.95 -1.61 -5.20
N LEU A 66 -10.64 -1.44 -4.08
CA LEU A 66 -11.66 -2.41 -3.63
C LEU A 66 -12.81 -2.52 -4.62
N GLU A 67 -13.23 -1.41 -5.20
CA GLU A 67 -14.29 -1.42 -6.21
C GLU A 67 -13.86 -2.21 -7.45
N ALA A 68 -12.62 -2.06 -7.87
CA ALA A 68 -12.08 -2.80 -9.00
C ALA A 68 -12.01 -4.30 -8.73
N CYS A 69 -11.86 -4.68 -7.45
CA CYS A 69 -11.73 -6.07 -7.02
C CYS A 69 -12.94 -6.54 -6.21
N LYS A 70 -14.10 -5.98 -6.46
CA LYS A 70 -15.31 -6.22 -5.64
C LYS A 70 -15.73 -7.67 -5.56
N ASP A 71 -15.39 -8.47 -6.57
CA ASP A 71 -15.74 -9.89 -6.61
C ASP A 71 -14.71 -10.78 -5.89
N ASN A 72 -13.62 -10.20 -5.42
CA ASN A 72 -12.61 -10.91 -4.65
C ASN A 72 -12.93 -10.86 -3.17
N SER A 73 -12.84 -12.00 -2.50
CA SER A 73 -13.01 -12.08 -1.06
C SER A 73 -12.14 -13.17 -0.47
N PRO A 74 -11.72 -13.05 0.81
CA PRO A 74 -11.85 -11.86 1.62
C PRO A 74 -10.97 -10.70 1.16
N LYS A 75 -11.27 -9.49 1.66
CA LYS A 75 -10.52 -8.25 1.41
C LYS A 75 -9.76 -7.88 2.67
N ILE A 76 -8.43 -7.94 2.60
CA ILE A 76 -7.56 -7.76 3.77
C ILE A 76 -6.62 -6.58 3.55
N CYS A 77 -6.60 -5.67 4.51
CA CYS A 77 -5.66 -4.57 4.52
C CYS A 77 -4.61 -4.83 5.60
N ILE A 78 -3.34 -4.80 5.22
CA ILE A 78 -2.23 -4.90 6.15
C ILE A 78 -1.54 -3.54 6.19
N TRP A 79 -1.64 -2.87 7.33
CA TRP A 79 -1.04 -1.56 7.52
C TRP A 79 0.26 -1.71 8.30
N ILE A 80 1.37 -1.43 7.63
CA ILE A 80 2.68 -1.45 8.26
C ILE A 80 2.87 -0.08 8.92
N ASN A 81 2.56 -0.01 10.21
CA ASN A 81 2.56 1.22 11.00
C ASN A 81 3.84 1.35 11.81
N THR A 82 4.97 1.39 11.09
CA THR A 82 6.28 1.59 11.71
C THR A 82 6.36 3.02 12.26
N PRO A 83 6.92 3.21 13.48
CA PRO A 83 7.05 4.55 14.05
C PRO A 83 7.76 5.52 13.12
N LEU A 84 7.29 6.77 13.14
CA LEU A 84 7.83 7.82 12.27
C LEU A 84 9.35 7.96 12.43
N GLU A 85 9.86 7.89 13.66
CA GLU A 85 11.28 8.03 13.94
C GLU A 85 12.12 7.00 13.20
N GLU A 86 11.65 5.76 13.14
CA GLU A 86 12.36 4.70 12.40
C GLU A 86 12.35 4.97 10.91
N CYS A 87 11.23 5.43 10.37
CA CYS A 87 11.13 5.75 8.95
C CYS A 87 12.03 6.93 8.59
N LEU A 88 12.12 7.94 9.46
CA LEU A 88 13.01 9.08 9.25
C LEU A 88 14.48 8.68 9.31
N GLU A 89 14.83 7.78 10.24
CA GLU A 89 16.19 7.27 10.34
C GLU A 89 16.60 6.53 9.06
N ARG A 90 15.71 5.71 8.54
CA ARG A 90 15.94 5.02 7.27
C ARG A 90 16.07 5.98 6.10
N GLU A 91 15.30 7.08 6.10
CA GLU A 91 15.37 8.10 5.06
C GLU A 91 16.75 8.74 4.97
N LYS A 92 17.40 8.99 6.10
CA LYS A 92 18.75 9.56 6.14
C LYS A 92 19.75 8.68 5.39
N ASN A 93 19.53 7.39 5.35
CA ASN A 93 20.43 6.42 4.71
C ASN A 93 20.01 6.07 3.28
N TYR A 94 18.92 6.67 2.78
CA TYR A 94 18.35 6.32 1.49
C TYR A 94 18.47 7.47 0.51
N ARG A 95 19.51 7.43 -0.32
CA ARG A 95 19.88 8.56 -1.20
C ARG A 95 18.99 8.78 -2.42
N LYS A 96 18.10 7.85 -2.75
CA LYS A 96 17.28 7.92 -3.97
C LYS A 96 15.99 8.72 -3.79
N ARG A 97 15.64 9.14 -2.58
CA ARG A 97 14.42 9.87 -2.28
C ARG A 97 14.72 11.30 -1.85
N SER A 98 13.84 12.22 -2.20
CA SER A 98 13.97 13.60 -1.72
C SER A 98 13.74 13.64 -0.21
N LEU A 99 14.55 14.43 0.48
CA LEU A 99 14.40 14.62 1.93
C LEU A 99 13.01 15.20 2.25
N GLY A 100 12.44 14.75 3.35
CA GLY A 100 11.13 15.21 3.80
C GLY A 100 9.95 14.42 3.25
N MET A 101 10.18 13.46 2.35
CA MET A 101 9.08 12.67 1.79
C MET A 101 8.35 11.86 2.86
N VAL A 102 9.10 11.22 3.76
CA VAL A 102 8.52 10.42 4.84
C VAL A 102 7.60 11.28 5.72
N LYS A 103 8.07 12.45 6.12
CA LYS A 103 7.29 13.36 6.96
C LYS A 103 6.03 13.83 6.27
N ARG A 104 6.13 14.19 4.98
CA ARG A 104 4.96 14.65 4.21
C ARG A 104 3.89 13.55 4.11
N PHE A 105 4.29 12.32 3.83
CA PHE A 105 3.34 11.21 3.77
C PHE A 105 2.76 10.89 5.13
N HIS A 106 3.57 10.95 6.19
CA HIS A 106 3.07 10.73 7.55
C HIS A 106 1.98 11.72 7.92
N GLU A 107 2.18 13.00 7.63
CA GLU A 107 1.22 14.06 7.93
C GLU A 107 -0.09 13.92 7.17
N ARG A 108 -0.06 13.32 5.97
CA ARG A 108 -1.21 13.20 5.09
C ARG A 108 -1.84 11.81 5.06
N PHE A 109 -1.26 10.88 5.80
CA PHE A 109 -1.73 9.49 5.78
C PHE A 109 -3.10 9.35 6.46
N GLU A 110 -4.06 8.83 5.72
CA GLU A 110 -5.40 8.52 6.24
C GLU A 110 -5.42 7.06 6.67
N GLU A 111 -5.66 6.81 7.94
CA GLU A 111 -5.65 5.46 8.49
C GLU A 111 -6.72 4.59 7.83
N PRO A 112 -6.40 3.32 7.48
CA PRO A 112 -7.40 2.41 6.94
C PRO A 112 -8.53 2.15 7.93
N THR A 113 -9.77 2.09 7.42
CA THR A 113 -10.95 1.81 8.24
C THR A 113 -11.78 0.70 7.61
N LEU A 114 -12.55 0.00 8.44
CA LEU A 114 -13.45 -1.06 7.96
C LEU A 114 -14.57 -0.50 7.09
N GLU A 115 -14.96 0.77 7.30
CA GLU A 115 -15.97 1.43 6.46
C GLU A 115 -15.56 1.53 5.00
N GLU A 116 -14.26 1.44 4.70
CA GLU A 116 -13.78 1.43 3.31
C GLU A 116 -14.21 0.17 2.56
N GLY A 117 -14.51 -0.91 3.27
CA GLY A 117 -14.94 -2.17 2.66
C GLY A 117 -14.03 -3.36 2.95
N TRP A 118 -13.04 -3.19 3.83
CA TRP A 118 -12.16 -4.28 4.24
C TRP A 118 -12.89 -5.26 5.15
N ASP A 119 -12.64 -6.56 4.96
CA ASP A 119 -13.12 -7.58 5.88
C ASP A 119 -12.27 -7.65 7.14
N GLU A 120 -10.96 -7.33 6.99
CA GLU A 120 -10.03 -7.33 8.11
C GLU A 120 -8.94 -6.29 7.89
N ILE A 121 -8.52 -5.64 8.95
CA ILE A 121 -7.38 -4.73 8.95
C ILE A 121 -6.37 -5.25 9.96
N ILE A 122 -5.17 -5.59 9.50
CA ILE A 122 -4.08 -6.06 10.34
C ILE A 122 -3.07 -4.93 10.46
N ILE A 123 -2.77 -4.53 11.69
CA ILE A 123 -1.82 -3.45 11.95
C ILE A 123 -0.51 -4.06 12.46
N ILE A 124 0.57 -3.82 11.76
CA ILE A 124 1.90 -4.28 12.14
C ILE A 124 2.69 -3.06 12.64
N SER A 125 3.09 -3.10 13.90
CA SER A 125 3.85 -2.00 14.50
C SER A 125 5.35 -2.25 14.48
#